data_6f7cd39f73906fbee0dc6cb84cf38e92
#
_entry.id   6f7cd39f73906fbee0dc6cb84cf38e92
#
_cell.length_a   1.000
_cell.length_b   1.000
_cell.length_c   1.000
_cell.angle_alpha   90.00
_cell.angle_beta   90.00
_cell.angle_gamma   90.00
#
_symmetry.space_group_name_H-M   'P 1'
#
loop_
_entity.id
_entity.type
_entity.pdbx_description
1 polymer ?
#
loop_
_entity_poly.entity_id
_entity_poly.type
_entity_poly.pdbx_seq_one_letter_code
_entity_poly.pdbx_strand_id
1 'polypeptide(L)'
;MSRIVTLTEFILQNQADFPYATGELSRILNDIVIASKIVSRDVRQAGLVDHILGAQGEVNVQGEQQQKLDVVADEAFIRAFELGGEVCGIASEENEDFVTFTSESAKNGKYVVLFDPLDGSSNIDVNVSIGTIFSIYRRISQIGTEATLDDMLQPGTQQIAAGYVLYGSSTMLVYTTGNGVNGFTLDPSIGEFCLSHPKMTMPENGRLYAMNEGNIFECEEGLRKYINYCQSRENQTGMPYSGRYIGSLVADFHRNLIKGGIYIYPDVLSAPEGKLRLLYECNPLAFIAEQAGGLATTGRKRILEIKPERLHQRVPYYVGSKLMVEKAMECLVN
;
A
#
# COMPACT_ATOMS: atom_id res chain seq x y z
N MET A 1 -22.38 -3.38 25.33
CA MET A 1 -21.65 -2.69 24.27
C MET A 1 -20.20 -3.11 24.37
N SER A 2 -19.60 -3.60 23.30
CA SER A 2 -18.14 -3.87 23.26
C SER A 2 -17.41 -2.55 23.48
N ARG A 3 -16.36 -2.56 24.32
CA ARG A 3 -15.51 -1.39 24.57
C ARG A 3 -14.89 -0.92 23.23
N ILE A 4 -15.06 0.33 22.88
CA ILE A 4 -14.38 0.93 21.73
C ILE A 4 -12.90 1.07 22.11
N VAL A 5 -12.00 0.58 21.27
CA VAL A 5 -10.55 0.72 21.43
C VAL A 5 -10.06 1.61 20.28
N THR A 6 -9.57 2.79 20.59
CA THR A 6 -8.99 3.69 19.58
C THR A 6 -7.60 3.22 19.15
N LEU A 7 -7.11 3.68 18.00
CA LEU A 7 -5.77 3.37 17.54
C LEU A 7 -4.72 3.78 18.57
N THR A 8 -4.85 4.97 19.17
CA THR A 8 -3.93 5.44 20.22
C THR A 8 -3.93 4.50 21.42
N GLU A 9 -5.11 4.08 21.90
CA GLU A 9 -5.22 3.12 22.99
C GLU A 9 -4.60 1.76 22.62
N PHE A 10 -4.83 1.29 21.41
CA PHE A 10 -4.25 0.05 20.91
C PHE A 10 -2.71 0.11 20.87
N ILE A 11 -2.13 1.19 20.34
CA ILE A 11 -0.68 1.40 20.32
C ILE A 11 -0.10 1.37 21.73
N LEU A 12 -0.73 2.08 22.68
CA LEU A 12 -0.27 2.12 24.08
C LEU A 12 -0.33 0.75 24.75
N GLN A 13 -1.38 -0.02 24.50
CA GLN A 13 -1.55 -1.38 25.07
C GLN A 13 -0.53 -2.38 24.53
N ASN A 14 -0.09 -2.21 23.29
CA ASN A 14 0.85 -3.12 22.61
C ASN A 14 2.28 -2.58 22.56
N GLN A 15 2.59 -1.51 23.29
CA GLN A 15 3.92 -0.90 23.28
C GLN A 15 5.06 -1.88 23.66
N ALA A 16 4.77 -2.84 24.54
CA ALA A 16 5.71 -3.87 24.94
C ALA A 16 6.08 -4.87 23.83
N ASP A 17 5.22 -5.03 22.81
CA ASP A 17 5.44 -5.91 21.67
C ASP A 17 6.35 -5.27 20.60
N PHE A 18 6.69 -3.99 20.78
CA PHE A 18 7.57 -3.26 19.87
C PHE A 18 8.95 -3.05 20.52
N PRO A 19 9.98 -3.85 20.18
CA PRO A 19 11.29 -3.79 20.81
C PRO A 19 12.02 -2.44 20.64
N TYR A 20 11.44 -1.52 19.85
CA TYR A 20 11.99 -0.18 19.59
C TYR A 20 10.98 0.95 19.90
N ALA A 21 9.94 0.68 20.70
CA ALA A 21 8.86 1.63 20.97
C ALA A 21 9.32 2.74 21.92
N THR A 22 10.09 3.68 21.39
CA THR A 22 10.49 4.92 22.08
C THR A 22 9.43 6.04 21.95
N GLY A 23 8.23 5.72 21.42
CA GLY A 23 7.17 6.69 21.13
C GLY A 23 7.27 7.36 19.75
N GLU A 24 8.42 7.26 19.08
CA GLU A 24 8.68 7.87 17.78
C GLU A 24 7.80 7.26 16.68
N LEU A 25 7.76 5.92 16.58
CA LEU A 25 6.88 5.23 15.62
C LEU A 25 5.41 5.55 15.86
N SER A 26 5.01 5.70 17.12
CA SER A 26 3.64 6.09 17.46
C SER A 26 3.30 7.50 16.98
N ARG A 27 4.27 8.43 16.98
CA ARG A 27 4.10 9.77 16.41
C ARG A 27 3.92 9.70 14.90
N ILE A 28 4.78 8.96 14.19
CA ILE A 28 4.66 8.79 12.72
C ILE A 28 3.29 8.21 12.35
N LEU A 29 2.82 7.18 13.07
CA LEU A 29 1.48 6.64 12.87
C LEU A 29 0.38 7.68 13.12
N ASN A 30 0.59 8.57 14.10
CA ASN A 30 -0.35 9.65 14.38
C ASN A 30 -0.35 10.73 13.29
N ASP A 31 0.81 11.04 12.71
CA ASP A 31 0.94 11.95 11.57
C ASP A 31 0.21 11.37 10.35
N ILE A 32 0.35 10.07 10.08
CA ILE A 32 -0.41 9.35 9.05
C ILE A 32 -1.92 9.44 9.30
N VAL A 33 -2.36 9.24 10.55
CA VAL A 33 -3.76 9.35 10.94
C VAL A 33 -4.33 10.75 10.68
N ILE A 34 -3.58 11.80 11.02
CA ILE A 34 -4.00 13.19 10.80
C ILE A 34 -4.15 13.47 9.31
N ALA A 35 -3.11 13.15 8.50
CA ALA A 35 -3.16 13.32 7.06
C ALA A 35 -4.31 12.52 6.43
N SER A 36 -4.49 11.26 6.83
CA SER A 36 -5.59 10.41 6.34
C SER A 36 -6.98 10.94 6.66
N LYS A 37 -7.17 11.57 7.82
CA LYS A 37 -8.46 12.23 8.18
C LYS A 37 -8.73 13.43 7.26
N ILE A 38 -7.70 14.21 6.92
CA ILE A 38 -7.81 15.33 5.98
C ILE A 38 -8.18 14.81 4.59
N VAL A 39 -7.43 13.84 4.06
CA VAL A 39 -7.71 13.23 2.75
C VAL A 39 -9.11 12.59 2.73
N SER A 40 -9.50 11.87 3.80
CA SER A 40 -10.83 11.27 3.91
C SER A 40 -11.96 12.30 3.84
N ARG A 41 -11.77 13.47 4.45
CA ARG A 41 -12.72 14.59 4.34
C ARG A 41 -12.83 15.06 2.89
N ASP A 42 -11.69 15.27 2.24
CA ASP A 42 -11.63 15.84 0.89
C ASP A 42 -12.18 14.86 -0.16
N VAL A 43 -11.87 13.56 -0.04
CA VAL A 43 -12.49 12.49 -0.85
C VAL A 43 -14.02 12.50 -0.73
N ARG A 44 -14.57 12.68 0.48
CA ARG A 44 -16.03 12.73 0.70
C ARG A 44 -16.69 13.99 0.16
N GLN A 45 -15.90 15.04 -0.08
CA GLN A 45 -16.37 16.30 -0.64
C GLN A 45 -16.08 16.40 -2.16
N ALA A 46 -15.53 15.36 -2.77
CA ALA A 46 -15.30 15.29 -4.20
C ALA A 46 -16.62 15.56 -4.97
N GLY A 47 -16.57 16.49 -5.91
CA GLY A 47 -17.74 16.96 -6.64
C GLY A 47 -18.53 18.09 -5.96
N LEU A 48 -18.29 18.41 -4.69
CA LEU A 48 -18.89 19.55 -4.00
C LEU A 48 -17.95 20.77 -3.95
N VAL A 49 -16.67 20.57 -4.18
CA VAL A 49 -15.62 21.59 -4.08
C VAL A 49 -14.79 21.59 -5.37
N ASP A 50 -14.68 22.74 -6.02
CA ASP A 50 -14.12 22.91 -7.38
C ASP A 50 -12.66 22.49 -7.56
N HIS A 51 -11.89 22.37 -6.47
CA HIS A 51 -10.45 22.07 -6.50
C HIS A 51 -10.11 20.62 -6.16
N ILE A 52 -11.08 19.71 -6.06
CA ILE A 52 -10.87 18.31 -5.68
C ILE A 52 -10.94 17.38 -6.89
N LEU A 53 -11.90 17.57 -7.79
CA LEU A 53 -12.07 16.74 -8.98
C LEU A 53 -11.35 17.31 -10.21
N GLY A 54 -11.00 16.41 -11.11
CA GLY A 54 -10.42 16.71 -12.42
C GLY A 54 -8.90 16.74 -12.42
N ALA A 55 -8.36 16.66 -13.62
CA ALA A 55 -6.93 16.70 -13.86
C ALA A 55 -6.33 18.05 -13.48
N GLN A 56 -5.13 18.03 -12.92
CA GLN A 56 -4.35 19.24 -12.61
C GLN A 56 -3.94 20.01 -13.89
N GLY A 57 -4.01 19.34 -15.06
CA GLY A 57 -3.52 19.89 -16.33
C GLY A 57 -2.05 19.64 -16.57
N GLU A 58 -1.37 19.05 -15.60
CA GLU A 58 0.02 18.62 -15.66
C GLU A 58 0.11 17.08 -15.68
N VAL A 59 1.17 16.60 -16.29
CA VAL A 59 1.53 15.19 -16.30
C VAL A 59 2.61 15.02 -15.23
N ASN A 60 2.45 14.06 -14.32
CA ASN A 60 3.48 13.82 -13.32
C ASN A 60 4.78 13.34 -13.99
N VAL A 61 5.85 13.28 -13.23
CA VAL A 61 7.20 12.86 -13.69
C VAL A 61 7.22 11.47 -14.34
N GLN A 62 6.14 10.72 -14.18
CA GLN A 62 5.97 9.35 -14.70
C GLN A 62 5.15 9.29 -15.99
N GLY A 63 4.68 10.42 -16.49
CA GLY A 63 3.85 10.50 -17.69
C GLY A 63 2.38 10.18 -17.46
N GLU A 64 1.93 10.15 -16.20
CA GLU A 64 0.54 9.94 -15.80
C GLU A 64 -0.14 11.29 -15.55
N GLN A 65 -1.43 11.39 -15.90
CA GLN A 65 -2.19 12.61 -15.68
C GLN A 65 -2.48 12.75 -14.18
N GLN A 66 -1.86 13.74 -13.54
CA GLN A 66 -2.02 13.99 -12.11
C GLN A 66 -3.42 14.55 -11.83
N GLN A 67 -4.09 13.99 -10.85
CA GLN A 67 -5.37 14.50 -10.36
C GLN A 67 -5.12 15.57 -9.28
N LYS A 68 -6.03 16.52 -9.15
CA LYS A 68 -5.91 17.57 -8.12
C LYS A 68 -5.83 17.00 -6.70
N LEU A 69 -6.54 15.91 -6.46
CA LEU A 69 -6.56 15.29 -5.13
C LEU A 69 -5.24 14.57 -4.80
N ASP A 70 -4.47 14.11 -5.82
CA ASP A 70 -3.13 13.55 -5.60
C ASP A 70 -2.22 14.59 -4.95
N VAL A 71 -2.22 15.81 -5.49
CA VAL A 71 -1.43 16.93 -4.96
C VAL A 71 -1.85 17.28 -3.54
N VAL A 72 -3.15 17.39 -3.28
CA VAL A 72 -3.68 17.71 -1.94
C VAL A 72 -3.32 16.62 -0.95
N ALA A 73 -3.40 15.35 -1.34
CA ALA A 73 -3.04 14.23 -0.49
C ALA A 73 -1.54 14.21 -0.20
N ASP A 74 -0.70 14.37 -1.24
CA ASP A 74 0.75 14.42 -1.10
C ASP A 74 1.20 15.54 -0.15
N GLU A 75 0.72 16.76 -0.36
CA GLU A 75 1.00 17.91 0.51
C GLU A 75 0.55 17.67 1.96
N ALA A 76 -0.60 17.02 2.18
CA ALA A 76 -1.10 16.74 3.53
C ALA A 76 -0.18 15.78 4.28
N PHE A 77 0.30 14.71 3.62
CA PHE A 77 1.23 13.75 4.22
C PHE A 77 2.62 14.36 4.44
N ILE A 78 3.19 15.05 3.44
CA ILE A 78 4.49 15.73 3.57
C ILE A 78 4.48 16.68 4.77
N ARG A 79 3.46 17.54 4.85
CA ARG A 79 3.32 18.50 5.96
C ARG A 79 3.20 17.81 7.32
N ALA A 80 2.46 16.71 7.41
CA ALA A 80 2.30 15.98 8.68
C ALA A 80 3.65 15.41 9.14
N PHE A 81 4.41 14.78 8.25
CA PHE A 81 5.72 14.22 8.57
C PHE A 81 6.76 15.27 8.92
N GLU A 82 6.79 16.40 8.21
CA GLU A 82 7.69 17.52 8.51
C GLU A 82 7.44 18.10 9.91
N LEU A 83 6.17 18.31 10.26
CA LEU A 83 5.77 18.86 11.58
C LEU A 83 5.99 17.83 12.71
N GLY A 84 5.87 16.55 12.43
CA GLY A 84 6.10 15.47 13.41
C GLY A 84 7.53 15.39 13.92
N GLY A 85 8.50 15.68 13.05
CA GLY A 85 9.92 15.78 13.40
C GLY A 85 10.65 14.44 13.65
N GLU A 86 9.99 13.30 13.52
CA GLU A 86 10.59 11.96 13.68
C GLU A 86 11.08 11.38 12.34
N VAL A 87 10.61 11.95 11.22
CA VAL A 87 10.95 11.58 9.86
C VAL A 87 12.02 12.53 9.33
N CYS A 88 13.15 12.00 8.86
CA CYS A 88 14.22 12.81 8.30
C CYS A 88 14.08 13.07 6.81
N GLY A 89 13.27 12.28 6.13
CA GLY A 89 13.00 12.42 4.71
C GLY A 89 11.91 11.46 4.24
N ILE A 90 11.36 11.75 3.08
CA ILE A 90 10.30 10.96 2.47
C ILE A 90 10.60 10.71 0.98
N ALA A 91 10.00 9.65 0.44
CA ALA A 91 9.84 9.48 -1.00
C ALA A 91 8.36 9.24 -1.31
N SER A 92 7.82 10.04 -2.20
CA SER A 92 6.44 9.94 -2.68
C SER A 92 6.42 9.50 -4.14
N GLU A 93 5.37 8.79 -4.52
CA GLU A 93 5.14 8.44 -5.92
C GLU A 93 5.02 9.67 -6.82
N GLU A 94 4.47 10.76 -6.29
CA GLU A 94 4.17 11.99 -7.02
C GLU A 94 5.40 12.90 -7.23
N ASN A 95 6.49 12.68 -6.50
CA ASN A 95 7.68 13.50 -6.55
C ASN A 95 8.80 12.80 -7.35
N GLU A 96 9.54 13.55 -8.18
CA GLU A 96 10.65 13.01 -8.98
C GLU A 96 11.77 12.46 -8.10
N ASP A 97 12.13 13.22 -7.06
CA ASP A 97 13.17 12.90 -6.10
C ASP A 97 12.59 12.76 -4.68
N PHE A 98 13.36 12.16 -3.80
CA PHE A 98 13.05 12.16 -2.37
C PHE A 98 13.19 13.56 -1.77
N VAL A 99 12.43 13.83 -0.73
CA VAL A 99 12.44 15.11 0.00
C VAL A 99 13.11 14.93 1.34
N THR A 100 14.08 15.78 1.66
CA THR A 100 14.74 15.84 2.97
C THR A 100 14.16 16.95 3.83
N PHE A 101 13.91 16.68 5.09
CA PHE A 101 13.49 17.71 6.04
C PHE A 101 14.72 18.31 6.73
N THR A 102 14.83 19.64 6.73
CA THR A 102 16.04 20.37 7.15
C THR A 102 16.00 20.91 8.57
N SER A 103 14.85 20.80 9.28
CA SER A 103 14.74 21.21 10.67
C SER A 103 15.66 20.38 11.57
N GLU A 104 16.09 20.96 12.69
CA GLU A 104 16.94 20.25 13.67
C GLU A 104 16.27 18.97 14.22
N SER A 105 14.95 18.99 14.43
CA SER A 105 14.21 17.79 14.83
C SER A 105 14.27 16.71 13.75
N ALA A 106 14.01 17.08 12.50
CA ALA A 106 14.02 16.15 11.38
C ALA A 106 15.42 15.58 11.10
N LYS A 107 16.48 16.38 11.19
CA LYS A 107 17.87 15.87 11.09
C LYS A 107 18.20 14.82 12.15
N ASN A 108 17.58 14.91 13.31
CA ASN A 108 17.68 13.92 14.38
C ASN A 108 16.66 12.79 14.26
N GLY A 109 15.74 12.89 13.31
CA GLY A 109 14.75 11.87 12.99
C GLY A 109 15.40 10.54 12.60
N LYS A 110 14.84 9.44 13.06
CA LYS A 110 15.40 8.10 12.89
C LYS A 110 14.74 7.29 11.78
N TYR A 111 13.76 7.87 11.10
CA TYR A 111 12.93 7.15 10.13
C TYR A 111 12.83 7.90 8.81
N VAL A 112 12.56 7.14 7.77
CA VAL A 112 12.10 7.61 6.47
C VAL A 112 10.76 6.96 6.16
N VAL A 113 9.92 7.67 5.41
CA VAL A 113 8.59 7.17 4.99
C VAL A 113 8.52 7.20 3.47
N LEU A 114 8.09 6.09 2.89
CA LEU A 114 7.85 5.96 1.47
C LEU A 114 6.37 5.69 1.26
N PHE A 115 5.72 6.43 0.35
CA PHE A 115 4.27 6.32 0.22
C PHE A 115 3.77 6.66 -1.19
N ASP A 116 2.64 6.06 -1.52
CA ASP A 116 1.74 6.48 -2.58
C ASP A 116 0.62 7.27 -1.91
N PRO A 117 0.50 8.57 -2.15
CA PRO A 117 -0.50 9.39 -1.48
C PRO A 117 -1.93 8.99 -1.84
N LEU A 118 -2.16 8.50 -3.08
CA LEU A 118 -3.51 8.18 -3.51
C LEU A 118 -3.58 7.12 -4.63
N ASP A 119 -3.31 5.85 -4.27
CA ASP A 119 -3.50 4.70 -5.18
C ASP A 119 -4.88 4.70 -5.82
N GLY A 120 -4.90 4.53 -7.12
CA GLY A 120 -6.11 4.46 -7.92
C GLY A 120 -6.75 5.83 -8.19
N SER A 121 -6.01 6.91 -8.17
CA SER A 121 -6.50 8.29 -8.36
C SER A 121 -7.33 8.49 -9.65
N SER A 122 -7.04 7.75 -10.72
CA SER A 122 -7.85 7.73 -11.94
C SER A 122 -9.33 7.32 -11.72
N ASN A 123 -9.64 6.74 -10.56
CA ASN A 123 -11.00 6.32 -10.19
C ASN A 123 -11.77 7.38 -9.39
N ILE A 124 -11.16 8.52 -9.04
CA ILE A 124 -11.80 9.58 -8.24
C ILE A 124 -13.05 10.11 -8.94
N ASP A 125 -12.93 10.43 -10.22
CA ASP A 125 -14.00 11.04 -11.01
C ASP A 125 -15.20 10.12 -11.21
N VAL A 126 -15.05 8.82 -11.00
CA VAL A 126 -16.10 7.80 -11.11
C VAL A 126 -16.52 7.22 -9.77
N ASN A 127 -16.05 7.81 -8.67
CA ASN A 127 -16.43 7.48 -7.30
C ASN A 127 -16.16 6.00 -6.92
N VAL A 128 -15.05 5.44 -7.39
CA VAL A 128 -14.55 4.13 -6.99
C VAL A 128 -13.56 4.30 -5.83
N SER A 129 -13.48 3.32 -4.94
CA SER A 129 -12.60 3.37 -3.77
C SER A 129 -11.13 3.52 -4.16
N ILE A 130 -10.44 4.41 -3.48
CA ILE A 130 -9.04 4.76 -3.61
C ILE A 130 -8.36 4.65 -2.25
N GLY A 131 -7.05 4.81 -2.17
CA GLY A 131 -6.39 4.78 -0.86
C GLY A 131 -4.96 5.28 -0.86
N THR A 132 -4.42 5.46 0.32
CA THR A 132 -3.02 5.79 0.56
C THR A 132 -2.26 4.53 0.96
N ILE A 133 -1.07 4.31 0.44
CA ILE A 133 -0.20 3.18 0.81
C ILE A 133 1.09 3.74 1.38
N PHE A 134 1.61 3.18 2.48
CA PHE A 134 2.83 3.68 3.11
C PHE A 134 3.70 2.57 3.69
N SER A 135 4.99 2.85 3.78
CA SER A 135 5.99 2.05 4.49
C SER A 135 6.95 2.95 5.28
N ILE A 136 7.42 2.43 6.40
CA ILE A 136 8.33 3.12 7.32
C ILE A 136 9.60 2.28 7.45
N TYR A 137 10.75 2.93 7.26
CA TYR A 137 12.06 2.31 7.42
C TYR A 137 12.90 3.08 8.43
N ARG A 138 13.87 2.42 9.04
CA ARG A 138 14.92 3.14 9.77
C ARG A 138 15.89 3.76 8.79
N ARG A 139 16.30 5.01 9.07
CA ARG A 139 17.39 5.61 8.33
C ARG A 139 18.69 4.84 8.58
N ILE A 140 19.53 4.77 7.57
CA ILE A 140 20.86 4.17 7.64
C ILE A 140 21.97 5.22 7.65
N SER A 141 21.69 6.43 7.17
CA SER A 141 22.61 7.58 7.25
C SER A 141 22.78 8.06 8.69
N GLN A 142 23.84 8.83 8.94
CA GLN A 142 24.17 9.31 10.30
C GLN A 142 23.10 10.25 10.83
N ILE A 143 22.69 10.06 12.09
CA ILE A 143 21.77 10.98 12.79
C ILE A 143 22.43 12.36 12.91
N GLY A 144 21.66 13.41 12.74
CA GLY A 144 22.14 14.81 12.71
C GLY A 144 22.56 15.30 11.31
N THR A 145 22.43 14.45 10.28
CA THR A 145 22.66 14.84 8.88
C THR A 145 21.34 14.85 8.09
N GLU A 146 21.36 15.28 6.87
CA GLU A 146 20.22 15.12 5.95
C GLU A 146 20.05 13.65 5.53
N ALA A 147 18.83 13.27 5.16
CA ALA A 147 18.56 11.94 4.59
C ALA A 147 19.26 11.80 3.23
N THR A 148 19.58 10.58 2.86
CA THR A 148 20.25 10.23 1.61
C THR A 148 19.37 9.31 0.77
N LEU A 149 19.69 9.16 -0.51
CA LEU A 149 18.99 8.20 -1.38
C LEU A 149 19.07 6.75 -0.84
N ASP A 150 20.18 6.37 -0.23
CA ASP A 150 20.35 5.04 0.36
C ASP A 150 19.37 4.77 1.50
N ASP A 151 18.92 5.81 2.22
CA ASP A 151 17.87 5.68 3.23
C ASP A 151 16.54 5.24 2.63
N MET A 152 16.29 5.57 1.36
CA MET A 152 15.07 5.23 0.63
C MET A 152 15.19 3.88 -0.09
N LEU A 153 16.37 3.54 -0.63
CA LEU A 153 16.60 2.35 -1.43
C LEU A 153 16.89 1.09 -0.59
N GLN A 154 16.02 0.82 0.38
CA GLN A 154 16.11 -0.36 1.24
C GLN A 154 15.19 -1.48 0.75
N PRO A 155 15.58 -2.77 0.84
CA PRO A 155 14.71 -3.87 0.49
C PRO A 155 13.50 -3.96 1.42
N GLY A 156 12.40 -4.50 0.95
CA GLY A 156 11.15 -4.60 1.69
C GLY A 156 11.24 -5.37 3.01
N THR A 157 12.27 -6.23 3.16
CA THR A 157 12.57 -6.93 4.42
C THR A 157 13.03 -6.01 5.55
N GLN A 158 13.42 -4.77 5.27
CA GLN A 158 13.86 -3.78 6.26
C GLN A 158 12.73 -2.87 6.75
N GLN A 159 11.51 -3.06 6.28
CA GLN A 159 10.35 -2.31 6.76
C GLN A 159 10.14 -2.51 8.26
N ILE A 160 9.99 -1.41 8.98
CA ILE A 160 9.63 -1.40 10.42
C ILE A 160 8.11 -1.44 10.57
N ALA A 161 7.41 -0.79 9.68
CA ALA A 161 5.95 -0.82 9.58
C ALA A 161 5.51 -0.58 8.14
N ALA A 162 4.35 -1.11 7.79
CA ALA A 162 3.66 -0.78 6.56
C ALA A 162 2.16 -0.77 6.78
N GLY A 163 1.45 0.00 5.98
CA GLY A 163 0.02 0.12 6.06
C GLY A 163 -0.60 0.74 4.82
N TYR A 164 -1.91 0.77 4.83
CA TYR A 164 -2.70 1.53 3.86
C TYR A 164 -3.95 2.11 4.51
N VAL A 165 -4.43 3.18 3.92
CA VAL A 165 -5.75 3.74 4.24
C VAL A 165 -6.65 3.56 3.02
N LEU A 166 -7.78 2.91 3.20
CA LEU A 166 -8.79 2.73 2.16
C LEU A 166 -9.90 3.77 2.36
N TYR A 167 -10.13 4.61 1.37
CA TYR A 167 -11.23 5.56 1.32
C TYR A 167 -12.38 4.96 0.51
N GLY A 168 -13.20 4.16 1.16
CA GLY A 168 -14.32 3.42 0.57
C GLY A 168 -15.64 3.74 1.25
N SER A 169 -16.54 2.75 1.32
CA SER A 169 -17.83 2.85 2.03
C SER A 169 -17.65 3.23 3.52
N SER A 170 -16.52 2.87 4.10
CA SER A 170 -15.96 3.43 5.32
C SER A 170 -14.48 3.73 5.10
N THR A 171 -13.89 4.66 5.86
CA THR A 171 -12.45 4.87 5.82
C THR A 171 -11.79 3.89 6.78
N MET A 172 -10.86 3.09 6.28
CA MET A 172 -10.17 2.07 7.07
C MET A 172 -8.66 2.26 6.98
N LEU A 173 -7.99 2.22 8.13
CA LEU A 173 -6.54 2.09 8.25
C LEU A 173 -6.22 0.63 8.57
N VAL A 174 -5.38 0.01 7.76
CA VAL A 174 -4.82 -1.33 8.01
C VAL A 174 -3.31 -1.22 8.08
N TYR A 175 -2.69 -1.72 9.14
CA TYR A 175 -1.25 -1.67 9.26
C TYR A 175 -0.66 -2.87 10.01
N THR A 176 0.64 -3.04 9.86
CA THR A 176 1.47 -4.00 10.59
C THR A 176 2.79 -3.36 11.00
N THR A 177 3.35 -3.85 12.10
CA THR A 177 4.71 -3.53 12.54
C THR A 177 5.56 -4.81 12.62
N GLY A 178 5.18 -5.84 11.85
CA GLY A 178 5.84 -7.15 11.85
C GLY A 178 5.27 -8.15 12.88
N ASN A 179 4.21 -7.78 13.62
CA ASN A 179 3.58 -8.62 14.64
C ASN A 179 2.09 -8.88 14.32
N GLY A 180 1.80 -9.26 13.07
CA GLY A 180 0.44 -9.45 12.58
C GLY A 180 -0.19 -8.15 12.06
N VAL A 181 -1.39 -8.24 11.52
CA VAL A 181 -2.10 -7.17 10.83
C VAL A 181 -3.34 -6.77 11.60
N ASN A 182 -3.58 -5.48 11.76
CA ASN A 182 -4.80 -4.98 12.42
C ASN A 182 -5.46 -3.88 11.58
N GLY A 183 -6.79 -3.88 11.57
CA GLY A 183 -7.62 -2.93 10.83
C GLY A 183 -8.48 -2.07 11.76
N PHE A 184 -8.53 -0.79 11.44
CA PHE A 184 -9.22 0.25 12.20
C PHE A 184 -10.17 0.99 11.26
N THR A 185 -11.39 1.22 11.72
CA THR A 185 -12.38 2.01 10.98
C THR A 185 -12.48 3.40 11.60
N LEU A 186 -12.47 4.42 10.76
CA LEU A 186 -12.70 5.80 11.19
C LEU A 186 -14.16 5.95 11.62
N ASP A 187 -14.37 6.27 12.90
CA ASP A 187 -15.66 6.73 13.39
C ASP A 187 -15.74 8.25 13.21
N PRO A 188 -16.54 8.73 12.24
CA PRO A 188 -16.61 10.17 11.96
C PRO A 188 -17.29 10.97 13.07
N SER A 189 -18.02 10.33 13.98
CA SER A 189 -18.73 11.01 15.07
C SER A 189 -17.80 11.48 16.17
N ILE A 190 -16.70 10.77 16.39
CA ILE A 190 -15.66 11.12 17.36
C ILE A 190 -14.33 11.50 16.69
N GLY A 191 -14.23 11.31 15.38
CA GLY A 191 -13.04 11.61 14.58
C GLY A 191 -11.85 10.68 14.89
N GLU A 192 -12.08 9.42 15.31
CA GLU A 192 -11.03 8.49 15.70
C GLU A 192 -11.09 7.18 14.93
N PHE A 193 -9.91 6.62 14.60
CA PHE A 193 -9.79 5.27 14.10
C PHE A 193 -9.96 4.26 15.25
N CYS A 194 -10.96 3.41 15.14
CA CYS A 194 -11.33 2.42 16.15
C CYS A 194 -11.04 1.02 15.66
N LEU A 195 -10.47 0.16 16.50
CA LEU A 195 -10.14 -1.23 16.19
C LEU A 195 -11.41 -1.98 15.79
N SER A 196 -11.50 -2.35 14.53
CA SER A 196 -12.65 -3.08 13.96
C SER A 196 -12.29 -4.50 13.49
N HIS A 197 -11.04 -4.70 13.08
CA HIS A 197 -10.53 -5.96 12.53
C HIS A 197 -9.21 -6.34 13.21
N PRO A 198 -9.26 -6.90 14.44
CA PRO A 198 -8.05 -7.34 15.13
C PRO A 198 -7.48 -8.62 14.49
N LYS A 199 -6.16 -8.72 14.41
CA LYS A 199 -5.43 -9.92 13.97
C LYS A 199 -5.97 -10.46 12.64
N MET A 200 -6.00 -9.59 11.62
CA MET A 200 -6.43 -9.97 10.28
C MET A 200 -5.51 -11.06 9.72
N THR A 201 -6.13 -12.09 9.18
CA THR A 201 -5.45 -13.18 8.47
C THR A 201 -6.03 -13.33 7.08
N MET A 202 -5.17 -13.51 6.09
CA MET A 202 -5.58 -13.82 4.73
C MET A 202 -5.92 -15.30 4.64
N PRO A 203 -7.10 -15.70 4.12
CA PRO A 203 -7.39 -17.09 3.86
C PRO A 203 -6.29 -17.74 3.00
N GLU A 204 -5.85 -18.93 3.36
CA GLU A 204 -4.76 -19.63 2.67
C GLU A 204 -5.08 -19.89 1.18
N ASN A 205 -6.38 -20.07 0.87
CA ASN A 205 -6.89 -20.16 -0.50
C ASN A 205 -8.12 -19.26 -0.66
N GLY A 206 -8.50 -18.97 -1.92
CA GLY A 206 -9.65 -18.13 -2.24
C GLY A 206 -10.36 -18.58 -3.51
N ARG A 207 -11.39 -17.82 -3.89
CA ARG A 207 -12.16 -18.01 -5.14
C ARG A 207 -12.27 -16.72 -5.93
N LEU A 208 -11.36 -15.78 -5.71
CA LEU A 208 -11.35 -14.48 -6.37
C LEU A 208 -10.01 -14.30 -7.08
N TYR A 209 -10.03 -13.80 -8.29
CA TYR A 209 -8.85 -13.24 -8.92
C TYR A 209 -9.14 -11.85 -9.47
N ALA A 210 -8.18 -10.96 -9.37
CA ALA A 210 -8.26 -9.58 -9.84
C ALA A 210 -7.14 -9.34 -10.83
N MET A 211 -7.48 -9.15 -12.10
CA MET A 211 -6.57 -8.85 -13.19
C MET A 211 -7.30 -8.10 -14.28
N ASN A 212 -6.63 -7.14 -14.91
CA ASN A 212 -7.10 -6.59 -16.18
C ASN A 212 -6.80 -7.58 -17.32
N GLU A 213 -7.80 -8.37 -17.67
CA GLU A 213 -7.67 -9.39 -18.74
C GLU A 213 -7.64 -8.79 -20.17
N GLY A 214 -7.87 -7.47 -20.31
CA GLY A 214 -7.80 -6.80 -21.62
C GLY A 214 -6.46 -6.98 -22.33
N ASN A 215 -5.39 -7.16 -21.58
CA ASN A 215 -4.03 -7.33 -22.08
C ASN A 215 -3.53 -8.79 -22.03
N ILE A 216 -4.43 -9.78 -21.87
CA ILE A 216 -4.05 -11.18 -21.67
C ILE A 216 -3.20 -11.75 -22.81
N PHE A 217 -3.37 -11.24 -24.03
CA PHE A 217 -2.60 -11.68 -25.20
C PHE A 217 -1.15 -11.16 -25.21
N GLU A 218 -0.86 -10.09 -24.46
CA GLU A 218 0.50 -9.57 -24.26
C GLU A 218 1.26 -10.30 -23.14
N CYS A 219 0.54 -11.10 -22.34
CA CYS A 219 1.11 -11.82 -21.22
C CYS A 219 1.79 -13.12 -21.66
N GLU A 220 2.74 -13.59 -20.85
CA GLU A 220 3.39 -14.87 -21.06
C GLU A 220 2.40 -16.05 -20.99
N GLU A 221 2.74 -17.17 -21.64
CA GLU A 221 1.88 -18.36 -21.74
C GLU A 221 1.53 -18.93 -20.36
N GLY A 222 2.49 -18.92 -19.41
CA GLY A 222 2.28 -19.41 -18.05
C GLY A 222 1.15 -18.69 -17.34
N LEU A 223 1.05 -17.36 -17.51
CA LEU A 223 -0.06 -16.58 -16.91
C LEU A 223 -1.39 -16.94 -17.59
N ARG A 224 -1.42 -17.08 -18.92
CA ARG A 224 -2.65 -17.52 -19.60
C ARG A 224 -3.12 -18.90 -19.13
N LYS A 225 -2.19 -19.83 -18.90
CA LYS A 225 -2.51 -21.15 -18.29
C LYS A 225 -3.10 -20.97 -16.89
N TYR A 226 -2.54 -20.08 -16.06
CA TYR A 226 -3.07 -19.81 -14.74
C TYR A 226 -4.49 -19.21 -14.78
N ILE A 227 -4.75 -18.25 -15.64
CA ILE A 227 -6.09 -17.66 -15.79
C ILE A 227 -7.11 -18.71 -16.26
N ASN A 228 -6.74 -19.56 -17.24
CA ASN A 228 -7.58 -20.68 -17.65
C ASN A 228 -7.87 -21.64 -16.49
N TYR A 229 -6.86 -21.95 -15.65
CA TYR A 229 -7.05 -22.73 -14.42
C TYR A 229 -8.05 -22.06 -13.47
N CYS A 230 -7.95 -20.74 -13.24
CA CYS A 230 -8.92 -20.01 -12.42
C CYS A 230 -10.36 -20.12 -12.97
N GLN A 231 -10.52 -20.07 -14.27
CA GLN A 231 -11.81 -20.09 -14.97
C GLN A 231 -12.37 -21.52 -15.17
N SER A 232 -11.57 -22.55 -14.97
CA SER A 232 -11.97 -23.96 -15.15
C SER A 232 -12.59 -24.55 -13.88
N ARG A 233 -13.08 -25.79 -14.02
CA ARG A 233 -13.50 -26.62 -12.88
C ARG A 233 -12.38 -27.54 -12.38
N GLU A 234 -11.21 -27.50 -13.00
CA GLU A 234 -10.03 -28.30 -12.64
C GLU A 234 -9.20 -27.66 -11.51
N ASN A 235 -9.59 -26.45 -11.08
CA ASN A 235 -8.96 -25.76 -9.97
C ASN A 235 -9.28 -26.46 -8.63
N GLN A 236 -8.55 -26.10 -7.59
CA GLN A 236 -8.65 -26.72 -6.26
C GLN A 236 -10.07 -26.68 -5.63
N THR A 237 -10.96 -25.83 -6.11
CA THR A 237 -12.32 -25.70 -5.56
C THR A 237 -13.38 -26.44 -6.37
N GLY A 238 -13.03 -26.97 -7.54
CA GLY A 238 -13.95 -27.63 -8.48
C GLY A 238 -14.97 -26.68 -9.13
N MET A 239 -14.81 -25.37 -8.95
CA MET A 239 -15.70 -24.33 -9.48
C MET A 239 -14.88 -23.16 -10.00
N PRO A 240 -15.28 -22.50 -11.10
CA PRO A 240 -14.61 -21.32 -11.59
C PRO A 240 -14.47 -20.25 -10.51
N TYR A 241 -13.32 -19.59 -10.44
CA TYR A 241 -13.13 -18.44 -9.59
C TYR A 241 -13.86 -17.24 -10.18
N SER A 242 -14.28 -16.30 -9.33
CA SER A 242 -14.88 -15.04 -9.77
C SER A 242 -13.81 -14.02 -10.11
N GLY A 243 -13.81 -13.51 -11.35
CA GLY A 243 -13.03 -12.33 -11.72
C GLY A 243 -13.61 -11.09 -11.02
N ARG A 244 -12.77 -10.38 -10.31
CA ARG A 244 -13.13 -9.17 -9.55
C ARG A 244 -11.99 -8.17 -9.64
N TYR A 245 -11.99 -7.35 -10.66
CA TYR A 245 -11.00 -6.29 -10.88
C TYR A 245 -11.66 -4.91 -10.71
N ILE A 246 -11.23 -4.17 -9.70
CA ILE A 246 -11.72 -2.82 -9.39
C ILE A 246 -10.89 -1.78 -10.15
N GLY A 247 -9.59 -2.04 -10.30
CA GLY A 247 -8.65 -1.11 -10.93
C GLY A 247 -8.06 -0.09 -9.93
N SER A 248 -8.20 -0.34 -8.62
CA SER A 248 -7.46 0.28 -7.54
C SER A 248 -6.77 -0.84 -6.78
N LEU A 249 -5.44 -0.80 -6.71
CA LEU A 249 -4.65 -1.86 -6.09
C LEU A 249 -5.05 -2.06 -4.62
N VAL A 250 -5.14 -0.96 -3.87
CA VAL A 250 -5.48 -1.00 -2.44
C VAL A 250 -6.87 -1.61 -2.19
N ALA A 251 -7.85 -1.31 -3.06
CA ALA A 251 -9.21 -1.83 -2.92
C ALA A 251 -9.30 -3.33 -3.28
N ASP A 252 -8.64 -3.73 -4.37
CA ASP A 252 -8.54 -5.13 -4.77
C ASP A 252 -7.78 -5.95 -3.73
N PHE A 253 -6.67 -5.43 -3.21
CA PHE A 253 -5.88 -6.05 -2.15
C PHE A 253 -6.69 -6.22 -0.85
N HIS A 254 -7.36 -5.16 -0.38
CA HIS A 254 -8.17 -5.21 0.83
C HIS A 254 -9.27 -6.27 0.77
N ARG A 255 -9.97 -6.37 -0.38
CA ARG A 255 -10.96 -7.43 -0.58
C ARG A 255 -10.33 -8.82 -0.50
N ASN A 256 -9.17 -9.02 -1.15
CA ASN A 256 -8.48 -10.31 -1.16
C ASN A 256 -7.89 -10.66 0.22
N LEU A 257 -7.44 -9.66 1.00
CA LEU A 257 -7.01 -9.86 2.39
C LEU A 257 -8.13 -10.44 3.25
N ILE A 258 -9.37 -9.95 3.08
CA ILE A 258 -10.52 -10.40 3.90
C ILE A 258 -11.14 -11.70 3.37
N LYS A 259 -11.27 -11.86 2.04
CA LYS A 259 -12.06 -12.94 1.42
C LYS A 259 -11.22 -14.09 0.87
N GLY A 260 -9.93 -13.94 0.81
CA GLY A 260 -9.04 -14.76 0.01
C GLY A 260 -9.17 -14.47 -1.49
N GLY A 261 -8.06 -14.56 -2.18
CA GLY A 261 -7.97 -14.26 -3.61
C GLY A 261 -6.55 -13.88 -4.01
N ILE A 262 -6.36 -13.60 -5.28
CA ILE A 262 -5.10 -13.13 -5.83
C ILE A 262 -5.33 -11.86 -6.64
N TYR A 263 -4.44 -10.88 -6.49
CA TYR A 263 -4.31 -9.72 -7.37
C TYR A 263 -3.08 -9.94 -8.28
N ILE A 264 -3.26 -9.67 -9.56
CA ILE A 264 -2.25 -9.91 -10.58
C ILE A 264 -2.09 -8.64 -11.42
N TYR A 265 -0.88 -8.11 -11.43
CA TYR A 265 -0.46 -7.04 -12.32
C TYR A 265 0.85 -7.45 -13.00
N PRO A 266 0.78 -8.18 -14.14
CA PRO A 266 1.95 -8.80 -14.76
C PRO A 266 2.78 -7.78 -15.53
N ASP A 267 3.97 -8.22 -15.93
CA ASP A 267 4.66 -7.66 -17.07
C ASP A 267 3.92 -8.02 -18.36
N VAL A 268 3.95 -7.11 -19.31
CA VAL A 268 3.38 -7.27 -20.65
C VAL A 268 4.39 -6.77 -21.68
N LEU A 269 4.21 -7.13 -22.96
CA LEU A 269 5.14 -6.72 -24.02
C LEU A 269 5.34 -5.20 -24.08
N SER A 270 4.28 -4.43 -23.82
CA SER A 270 4.31 -2.97 -23.76
C SER A 270 4.90 -2.39 -22.47
N ALA A 271 5.04 -3.20 -21.40
CA ALA A 271 5.61 -2.81 -20.11
C ALA A 271 6.38 -4.00 -19.47
N PRO A 272 7.58 -4.31 -19.97
CA PRO A 272 8.33 -5.52 -19.57
C PRO A 272 8.86 -5.47 -18.12
N GLU A 273 8.92 -4.31 -17.49
CA GLU A 273 9.26 -4.15 -16.08
C GLU A 273 8.03 -4.18 -15.17
N GLY A 274 6.81 -4.39 -15.71
CA GLY A 274 5.57 -4.17 -14.99
C GLY A 274 5.18 -2.70 -14.92
N LYS A 275 4.16 -2.35 -14.14
CA LYS A 275 3.69 -0.97 -13.98
C LYS A 275 3.67 -0.48 -12.54
N LEU A 276 3.49 -1.38 -11.57
CA LEU A 276 3.43 -1.01 -10.15
C LEU A 276 4.82 -0.70 -9.60
N ARG A 277 4.89 0.26 -8.68
CA ARG A 277 6.14 0.73 -8.09
C ARG A 277 6.52 -0.13 -6.91
N LEU A 278 7.78 -0.61 -6.92
CA LEU A 278 8.30 -1.49 -5.89
C LEU A 278 8.21 -0.87 -4.49
N LEU A 279 8.64 0.40 -4.36
CA LEU A 279 8.82 1.04 -3.06
C LEU A 279 7.51 1.56 -2.44
N TYR A 280 6.61 2.10 -3.26
CA TYR A 280 5.44 2.82 -2.78
C TYR A 280 4.21 1.93 -2.64
N GLU A 281 4.09 0.90 -3.49
CA GLU A 281 2.92 0.04 -3.60
C GLU A 281 3.25 -1.42 -3.25
N CYS A 282 4.22 -2.03 -3.95
CA CYS A 282 4.44 -3.48 -3.86
C CYS A 282 5.06 -3.92 -2.53
N ASN A 283 6.10 -3.23 -2.03
CA ASN A 283 6.76 -3.56 -0.77
C ASN A 283 5.82 -3.44 0.44
N PRO A 284 5.09 -2.32 0.66
CA PRO A 284 4.20 -2.21 1.81
C PRO A 284 3.08 -3.25 1.79
N LEU A 285 2.42 -3.46 0.64
CA LEU A 285 1.36 -4.45 0.55
C LEU A 285 1.87 -5.90 0.62
N ALA A 286 3.10 -6.17 0.14
CA ALA A 286 3.76 -7.47 0.32
C ALA A 286 4.03 -7.76 1.80
N PHE A 287 4.51 -6.77 2.55
CA PHE A 287 4.75 -6.92 3.98
C PHE A 287 3.45 -7.22 4.74
N ILE A 288 2.37 -6.50 4.44
CA ILE A 288 1.05 -6.75 5.02
C ILE A 288 0.55 -8.15 4.64
N ALA A 289 0.65 -8.54 3.36
CA ALA A 289 0.20 -9.85 2.88
C ALA A 289 0.90 -10.98 3.63
N GLU A 290 2.23 -10.94 3.76
CA GLU A 290 3.01 -11.98 4.43
C GLU A 290 2.73 -12.00 5.94
N GLN A 291 2.56 -10.85 6.60
CA GLN A 291 2.17 -10.77 8.01
C GLN A 291 0.75 -11.31 8.27
N ALA A 292 -0.10 -11.32 7.24
CA ALA A 292 -1.42 -11.93 7.29
C ALA A 292 -1.45 -13.41 6.85
N GLY A 293 -0.31 -14.00 6.48
CA GLY A 293 -0.21 -15.39 6.01
C GLY A 293 -0.39 -15.59 4.51
N GLY A 294 -0.43 -14.51 3.73
CA GLY A 294 -0.41 -14.52 2.27
C GLY A 294 1.01 -14.57 1.69
N LEU A 295 1.13 -14.28 0.38
CA LEU A 295 2.39 -14.27 -0.34
C LEU A 295 2.41 -13.15 -1.38
N ALA A 296 3.61 -12.61 -1.68
CA ALA A 296 3.81 -11.62 -2.74
C ALA A 296 5.08 -11.90 -3.55
N THR A 297 4.95 -11.90 -4.87
CA THR A 297 6.03 -12.26 -5.80
C THR A 297 5.94 -11.47 -7.11
N THR A 298 7.05 -11.39 -7.84
CA THR A 298 7.06 -10.98 -9.26
C THR A 298 6.61 -12.09 -10.20
N GLY A 299 6.21 -13.25 -9.66
CA GLY A 299 6.09 -14.50 -10.38
C GLY A 299 7.34 -15.39 -10.28
N ARG A 300 8.50 -14.81 -9.98
CA ARG A 300 9.80 -15.51 -9.90
C ARG A 300 10.60 -15.19 -8.65
N LYS A 301 10.46 -13.97 -8.10
CA LYS A 301 11.20 -13.51 -6.92
C LYS A 301 10.20 -12.99 -5.87
N ARG A 302 10.49 -13.25 -4.61
CA ARG A 302 9.74 -12.66 -3.49
C ARG A 302 9.93 -11.14 -3.50
N ILE A 303 8.84 -10.40 -3.43
CA ILE A 303 8.88 -8.93 -3.52
C ILE A 303 9.81 -8.31 -2.45
N LEU A 304 9.67 -8.71 -1.20
CA LEU A 304 10.42 -8.12 -0.08
C LEU A 304 11.94 -8.29 -0.18
N GLU A 305 12.43 -9.25 -0.97
CA GLU A 305 13.87 -9.52 -1.16
C GLU A 305 14.49 -8.75 -2.33
N ILE A 306 13.68 -8.04 -3.10
CA ILE A 306 14.19 -7.23 -4.21
C ILE A 306 14.92 -6.03 -3.63
N LYS A 307 16.21 -5.89 -3.98
CA LYS A 307 16.96 -4.68 -3.65
C LYS A 307 16.59 -3.59 -4.64
N PRO A 308 16.04 -2.45 -4.18
CA PRO A 308 15.70 -1.35 -5.07
C PRO A 308 16.97 -0.72 -5.67
N GLU A 309 16.91 -0.35 -6.94
CA GLU A 309 17.99 0.33 -7.66
C GLU A 309 17.67 1.81 -7.94
N ARG A 310 16.38 2.16 -7.95
CA ARG A 310 15.87 3.52 -8.19
C ARG A 310 14.54 3.75 -7.47
N LEU A 311 14.19 5.00 -7.19
CA LEU A 311 12.98 5.38 -6.45
C LEU A 311 11.70 4.86 -7.11
N HIS A 312 11.56 5.05 -8.42
CA HIS A 312 10.37 4.67 -9.18
C HIS A 312 10.53 3.33 -9.91
N GLN A 313 11.29 2.40 -9.32
CA GLN A 313 11.45 1.06 -9.88
C GLN A 313 10.10 0.35 -9.96
N ARG A 314 9.78 -0.17 -11.15
CA ARG A 314 8.58 -0.95 -11.40
C ARG A 314 8.87 -2.44 -11.35
N VAL A 315 7.85 -3.24 -11.01
CA VAL A 315 7.93 -4.70 -10.97
C VAL A 315 6.60 -5.33 -11.35
N PRO A 316 6.59 -6.54 -11.92
CA PRO A 316 5.38 -7.37 -11.98
C PRO A 316 4.94 -7.74 -10.57
N TYR A 317 3.64 -7.90 -10.35
CA TYR A 317 3.11 -8.10 -9.00
C TYR A 317 2.00 -9.14 -8.93
N TYR A 318 2.23 -10.15 -8.10
CA TYR A 318 1.29 -11.21 -7.78
C TYR A 318 1.18 -11.28 -6.26
N VAL A 319 0.03 -10.93 -5.69
CA VAL A 319 -0.16 -10.90 -4.23
C VAL A 319 -1.50 -11.46 -3.83
N GLY A 320 -1.53 -12.25 -2.76
CA GLY A 320 -2.78 -12.78 -2.26
C GLY A 320 -2.63 -14.04 -1.42
N SER A 321 -3.67 -14.85 -1.43
CA SER A 321 -3.72 -16.15 -0.76
C SER A 321 -2.57 -17.04 -1.19
N LYS A 322 -1.85 -17.59 -0.21
CA LYS A 322 -0.59 -18.32 -0.41
C LYS A 322 -0.70 -19.39 -1.49
N LEU A 323 -1.68 -20.29 -1.40
CA LEU A 323 -1.84 -21.39 -2.36
C LEU A 323 -2.16 -20.90 -3.78
N MET A 324 -2.86 -19.77 -3.92
CA MET A 324 -3.16 -19.21 -5.23
C MET A 324 -1.92 -18.58 -5.87
N VAL A 325 -1.10 -17.89 -5.08
CA VAL A 325 0.17 -17.29 -5.57
C VAL A 325 1.16 -18.39 -5.93
N GLU A 326 1.33 -19.42 -5.10
CA GLU A 326 2.18 -20.59 -5.39
C GLU A 326 1.76 -21.27 -6.68
N LYS A 327 0.44 -21.44 -6.90
CA LYS A 327 -0.07 -22.03 -8.15
C LYS A 327 0.19 -21.15 -9.37
N ALA A 328 0.08 -19.84 -9.24
CA ALA A 328 0.46 -18.92 -10.29
C ALA A 328 1.95 -19.07 -10.66
N MET A 329 2.84 -19.10 -9.65
CA MET A 329 4.28 -19.28 -9.84
C MET A 329 4.59 -20.62 -10.54
N GLU A 330 3.93 -21.71 -10.16
CA GLU A 330 4.08 -23.02 -10.84
C GLU A 330 3.77 -22.92 -12.35
N CYS A 331 2.71 -22.19 -12.70
CA CYS A 331 2.32 -22.00 -14.09
C CYS A 331 3.30 -21.11 -14.88
N LEU A 332 3.94 -20.16 -14.20
CA LEU A 332 4.89 -19.22 -14.81
C LEU A 332 6.28 -19.83 -15.05
N VAL A 333 6.63 -20.93 -14.37
CA VAL A 333 7.93 -21.60 -14.50
C VAL A 333 7.87 -22.75 -15.52
N ASN A 334 6.68 -23.32 -15.77
CA ASN A 334 6.42 -24.44 -16.68
C ASN A 334 5.79 -23.97 -18.00
#